data_6518a1afcef6d428867590debe0c3fa6
#
_entry.id   6518a1afcef6d428867590debe0c3fa6
#
_cell.length_a   1.000
_cell.length_b   1.000
_cell.length_c   1.000
_cell.angle_alpha   90.00
_cell.angle_beta   90.00
_cell.angle_gamma   90.00
#
_symmetry.space_group_name_H-M   'P 1'
#
loop_
_entity.id
_entity.type
_entity.pdbx_description
1 polymer ?
#
loop_
_entity_poly.entity_id
_entity_poly.type
_entity_poly.pdbx_seq_one_letter_code
_entity_poly.pdbx_strand_id
1 'polypeptide(L)' 'MASVVYVKWHDAHAVAPSWVALDDIVDEPAIVESVGWLLPNAIADHIVLAQSVLGDEGDHILAIPVCMVR' A
#
# COMPACT_ATOMS: atom_id res chain seq x y z
N MET A 1 -15.91 7.44 14.02
CA MET A 1 -15.60 6.03 14.27
C MET A 1 -14.77 5.48 13.13
N ALA A 2 -13.69 4.77 13.45
CA ALA A 2 -12.83 4.19 12.43
C ALA A 2 -13.48 2.97 11.79
N SER A 3 -13.19 2.74 10.51
CA SER A 3 -13.71 1.60 9.75
C SER A 3 -12.57 0.69 9.34
N VAL A 4 -12.82 -0.61 9.32
CA VAL A 4 -11.92 -1.59 8.75
C VAL A 4 -12.19 -1.65 7.25
N VAL A 5 -11.13 -1.53 6.46
CA VAL A 5 -11.24 -1.55 5.00
C VAL A 5 -10.25 -2.54 4.41
N TYR A 6 -10.57 -3.00 3.22
CA TYR A 6 -9.71 -3.83 2.38
C TYR A 6 -9.26 -2.97 1.20
N VAL A 7 -7.96 -2.98 0.92
CA VAL A 7 -7.39 -2.23 -0.19
C VAL A 7 -6.53 -3.15 -1.04
N LYS A 8 -6.79 -3.15 -2.34
CA LYS A 8 -5.97 -3.83 -3.32
C LYS A 8 -5.17 -2.77 -4.07
N TRP A 9 -3.86 -2.92 -4.10
CA TRP A 9 -3.00 -1.89 -4.65
C TRP A 9 -1.79 -2.47 -5.37
N HIS A 10 -1.19 -1.66 -6.23
CA HIS A 10 -0.06 -2.05 -7.07
C HIS A 10 1.22 -1.51 -6.46
N ASP A 11 2.05 -2.39 -5.94
CA ASP A 11 3.30 -2.02 -5.27
C ASP A 11 4.46 -2.00 -6.27
N ALA A 12 5.47 -1.18 -5.98
CA ALA A 12 6.72 -1.20 -6.70
C ALA A 12 7.55 -2.39 -6.23
N HIS A 13 8.26 -3.02 -7.16
CA HIS A 13 9.08 -4.18 -6.82
C HIS A 13 10.34 -4.23 -7.69
N ALA A 14 11.36 -4.93 -7.21
CA ALA A 14 12.56 -5.17 -7.98
C ALA A 14 12.30 -6.29 -8.99
N VAL A 15 12.44 -5.98 -10.26
CA VAL A 15 12.18 -6.94 -11.35
C VAL A 15 13.35 -7.92 -11.50
N ALA A 16 14.57 -7.47 -11.22
CA ALA A 16 15.77 -8.29 -11.33
C ALA A 16 16.76 -7.93 -10.22
N PRO A 17 17.52 -8.90 -9.69
CA PRO A 17 18.47 -8.63 -8.61
C PRO A 17 19.77 -7.98 -9.09
N SER A 18 20.02 -7.91 -10.39
CA SER A 18 21.23 -7.42 -10.99
C SER A 18 20.94 -6.82 -12.36
N TRP A 19 21.97 -6.56 -13.13
CA TRP A 19 21.84 -6.05 -14.50
C TRP A 19 21.14 -7.10 -15.37
N VAL A 20 20.20 -6.63 -16.19
CA VAL A 20 19.43 -7.47 -17.10
C VAL A 20 19.28 -6.73 -18.43
N ALA A 21 19.27 -7.47 -19.55
CA ALA A 21 18.97 -6.88 -20.83
C ALA A 21 17.55 -6.30 -20.83
N LEU A 22 17.37 -5.11 -21.38
CA LEU A 22 16.07 -4.43 -21.34
C LEU A 22 14.98 -5.25 -22.02
N ASP A 23 15.33 -6.03 -23.05
CA ASP A 23 14.36 -6.88 -23.75
C ASP A 23 13.92 -8.10 -22.93
N ASP A 24 14.67 -8.42 -21.87
CA ASP A 24 14.36 -9.55 -21.00
C ASP A 24 13.55 -9.17 -19.76
N ILE A 25 13.17 -7.90 -19.64
CA ILE A 25 12.35 -7.43 -18.52
C ILE A 25 10.93 -7.94 -18.68
N VAL A 26 10.46 -8.66 -17.67
CA VAL A 26 9.07 -9.14 -17.59
C VAL A 26 8.29 -8.24 -16.65
N ASP A 27 7.20 -7.68 -17.13
CA ASP A 27 6.34 -6.81 -16.34
C ASP A 27 5.27 -7.65 -15.63
N GLU A 28 5.59 -8.06 -14.41
CA GLU A 28 4.64 -8.75 -13.54
C GLU A 28 4.28 -7.81 -12.38
N PRO A 29 3.04 -7.31 -12.33
CA PRO A 29 2.65 -6.38 -11.29
C PRO A 29 2.63 -7.06 -9.92
N ALA A 30 3.18 -6.38 -8.93
CA ALA A 30 3.08 -6.81 -7.54
C ALA A 30 1.77 -6.26 -6.98
N ILE A 31 0.73 -7.09 -7.00
CA ILE A 31 -0.57 -6.72 -6.45
C ILE A 31 -0.62 -7.14 -4.99
N VAL A 32 -0.82 -6.17 -4.13
CA VAL A 32 -0.88 -6.38 -2.68
C VAL A 32 -2.31 -6.18 -2.20
N GLU A 33 -2.72 -7.02 -1.28
CA GLU A 33 -4.02 -6.92 -0.62
C GLU A 33 -3.78 -6.60 0.85
N SER A 34 -4.33 -5.49 1.32
CA SER A 34 -4.13 -5.01 2.68
C SER A 34 -5.46 -4.78 3.36
N VAL A 35 -5.53 -5.11 4.64
CA VAL A 35 -6.70 -4.89 5.49
C VAL A 35 -6.26 -4.09 6.72
N GLY A 36 -7.00 -3.08 7.08
CA GLY A 36 -6.67 -2.31 8.26
C GLY A 36 -7.70 -1.27 8.60
N TRP A 37 -7.45 -0.56 9.69
CA TRP A 37 -8.27 0.55 10.13
C TRP A 37 -7.97 1.77 9.25
N LEU A 38 -9.00 2.31 8.62
CA LEU A 38 -8.83 3.50 7.79
C LEU A 38 -8.63 4.72 8.67
N LEU A 39 -7.55 5.46 8.42
CA LEU A 39 -7.28 6.73 9.05
C LEU A 39 -7.58 7.84 8.02
N PRO A 40 -8.80 8.38 8.02
CA PRO A 40 -9.22 9.31 6.97
C PRO A 40 -8.43 10.62 7.05
N ASN A 41 -7.98 11.10 5.89
CA ASN A 41 -7.31 12.39 5.74
C ASN A 41 -6.00 12.52 6.55
N ALA A 42 -5.38 11.40 6.93
CA ALA A 42 -4.12 11.43 7.69
C ALA A 42 -2.98 11.96 6.85
N ILE A 43 -2.92 11.59 5.56
CA ILE A 43 -1.92 12.07 4.60
C ILE A 43 -2.65 12.39 3.29
N ALA A 44 -2.36 13.56 2.70
CA ALA A 44 -2.97 13.96 1.44
C ALA A 44 -2.61 12.95 0.33
N ASP A 45 -3.59 12.62 -0.52
CA ASP A 45 -3.44 11.74 -1.67
C ASP A 45 -2.99 10.31 -1.32
N HIS A 46 -3.25 9.87 -0.10
CA HIS A 46 -2.94 8.52 0.36
C HIS A 46 -4.14 7.89 1.05
N ILE A 47 -4.25 6.58 0.90
CA ILE A 47 -5.07 5.74 1.78
C ILE A 47 -4.15 5.32 2.92
N VAL A 48 -4.51 5.66 4.15
CA VAL A 48 -3.67 5.37 5.31
C VAL A 48 -4.39 4.35 6.19
N LEU A 49 -3.69 3.26 6.47
CA LEU A 49 -4.23 2.17 7.28
C LEU A 49 -3.38 1.96 8.51
N ALA A 50 -4.01 1.60 9.62
CA ALA A 50 -3.33 1.16 10.82
C ALA A 50 -3.67 -0.30 11.08
N GLN A 51 -2.70 -1.07 11.54
CA GLN A 51 -2.93 -2.43 11.99
C GLN A 51 -3.79 -2.44 13.27
N SER A 52 -3.49 -1.52 14.19
CA SER A 52 -4.17 -1.42 15.46
C SER A 52 -4.37 0.04 15.83
N VAL A 53 -5.46 0.32 16.54
CA VAL A 53 -5.75 1.66 17.05
C VAL A 53 -6.04 1.59 18.54
N LEU A 54 -5.57 2.60 19.26
CA LEU A 54 -5.83 2.76 20.68
C LEU A 54 -6.16 4.24 20.93
N GLY A 55 -7.43 4.53 21.14
CA GLY A 55 -7.87 5.93 21.29
C GLY A 55 -7.56 6.72 20.02
N ASP A 56 -6.69 7.70 20.12
CA ASP A 56 -6.26 8.55 19.01
C ASP A 56 -4.88 8.17 18.45
N GLU A 57 -4.36 7.01 18.85
CA GLU A 57 -3.08 6.51 18.38
C GLU A 57 -3.25 5.31 17.46
N GLY A 58 -2.40 5.20 16.45
CA GLY A 58 -2.36 4.05 15.54
C GLY A 58 -0.98 3.41 15.54
N ASP A 59 -0.94 2.11 15.22
CA ASP A 59 0.28 1.32 15.19
C ASP A 59 0.40 0.61 13.84
N HIS A 60 1.63 0.41 13.38
CA HIS A 60 1.93 -0.20 12.08
C HIS A 60 1.17 0.50 10.95
N ILE A 61 1.55 1.74 10.71
CA ILE A 61 0.88 2.60 9.73
C ILE A 61 1.40 2.31 8.32
N LEU A 62 0.48 2.08 7.40
CA LEU A 62 0.78 1.90 5.98
C LEU A 62 0.10 3.02 5.21
N ALA A 63 0.88 3.78 4.45
CA ALA A 63 0.36 4.83 3.58
C ALA A 63 0.49 4.39 2.12
N ILE A 64 -0.64 4.30 1.44
CA ILE A 64 -0.73 3.84 0.05
C ILE A 64 -1.10 5.03 -0.82
N PRO A 65 -0.25 5.44 -1.79
CA PRO A 65 -0.62 6.49 -2.73
C PRO A 65 -1.92 6.13 -3.47
N VAL A 66 -2.85 7.07 -3.56
CA VAL A 66 -4.16 6.81 -4.20
C VAL A 66 -4.00 6.32 -5.63
N CYS A 67 -2.99 6.81 -6.37
CA CYS A 67 -2.74 6.38 -7.73
C CYS A 67 -2.33 4.90 -7.86
N MET A 68 -1.95 4.26 -6.76
CA MET A 68 -1.57 2.85 -6.75
C MET A 68 -2.73 1.92 -6.38
N VAL A 69 -3.86 2.45 -5.96
CA VAL A 69 -5.03 1.66 -5.60
C VAL A 69 -5.67 1.09 -6.86
N ARG A 70 -6.05 -0.16 -6.78
CA ARG A 70 -6.66 -0.90 -7.91
C ARG A 70 -8.16 -0.90 -7.82
#